data_a613e03e7caa1dc098518d4bdd9a1a9d
#
_entry.id   a613e03e7caa1dc098518d4bdd9a1a9d
#
_cell.length_a   1.000
_cell.length_b   1.000
_cell.length_c   1.000
_cell.angle_alpha   90.00
_cell.angle_beta   90.00
_cell.angle_gamma   90.00
#
_symmetry.space_group_name_H-M   'P 1'
#
loop_
_entity.id
_entity.type
_entity.pdbx_description
1 polymer ?
#
loop_
_entity_poly.entity_id
_entity_poly.type
_entity_poly.pdbx_seq_one_letter_code
_entity_poly.pdbx_strand_id
1 'polypeptide(L)'
;MNSREITTQISKAADFLNLKKWDYGASFSNDYSVQVDKGEAKQLKASQKQILTIRVWNQSNLVGITTTSDISESGIKKALKQANIASDFGNKNESTEFSPLAKDPIKVKEVKKRNPVGIKKLLTVLREAEVKLLESHESIKSVPYNGLSESFFERVYANSDGAFRSYSKSQAVLYL
;
A
#
# COMPACT_ATOMS: atom_id res chain seq x y z
N MET A 1 8.34 1.59 9.77
CA MET A 1 9.21 2.38 8.88
C MET A 1 8.32 3.34 8.10
N ASN A 2 8.63 4.62 8.03
CA ASN A 2 7.85 5.58 7.27
C ASN A 2 8.34 5.65 5.80
N SER A 3 7.50 6.18 4.91
CA SER A 3 7.77 6.21 3.47
C SER A 3 9.04 6.99 3.09
N ARG A 4 9.43 8.01 3.87
CA ARG A 4 10.65 8.76 3.64
C ARG A 4 11.91 7.97 4.06
N GLU A 5 11.81 7.16 5.12
CA GLU A 5 12.90 6.26 5.53
C GLU A 5 13.19 5.23 4.45
N ILE A 6 12.14 4.68 3.82
CA ILE A 6 12.30 3.75 2.68
C ILE A 6 13.05 4.42 1.53
N THR A 7 12.65 5.65 1.16
CA THR A 7 13.36 6.42 0.11
C THR A 7 14.84 6.59 0.43
N THR A 8 15.14 6.97 1.69
CA THR A 8 16.53 7.16 2.14
C THR A 8 17.32 5.85 2.08
N GLN A 9 16.73 4.73 2.46
CA GLN A 9 17.40 3.43 2.38
C GLN A 9 17.64 2.97 0.95
N ILE A 10 16.66 3.19 0.05
CA ILE A 10 16.81 2.88 -1.37
C ILE A 10 17.93 3.73 -1.99
N SER A 11 17.95 5.03 -1.71
CA SER A 11 19.01 5.94 -2.21
C SER A 11 20.39 5.50 -1.74
N LYS A 12 20.57 5.25 -0.43
CA LYS A 12 21.84 4.76 0.12
C LYS A 12 22.29 3.43 -0.49
N ALA A 13 21.37 2.50 -0.67
CA ALA A 13 21.66 1.20 -1.27
C ALA A 13 21.99 1.32 -2.77
N ALA A 14 21.31 2.21 -3.50
CA ALA A 14 21.59 2.51 -4.90
C ALA A 14 22.97 3.15 -5.07
N ASP A 15 23.32 4.12 -4.22
CA ASP A 15 24.66 4.75 -4.20
C ASP A 15 25.76 3.72 -3.95
N PHE A 16 25.57 2.83 -2.96
CA PHE A 16 26.50 1.74 -2.66
C PHE A 16 26.69 0.79 -3.85
N LEU A 17 25.65 0.57 -4.65
CA LEU A 17 25.65 -0.30 -5.84
C LEU A 17 26.03 0.45 -7.12
N ASN A 18 26.36 1.74 -7.04
CA ASN A 18 26.67 2.59 -8.18
C ASN A 18 25.53 2.72 -9.21
N LEU A 19 24.27 2.61 -8.76
CA LEU A 19 23.08 2.73 -9.59
C LEU A 19 22.67 4.20 -9.71
N LYS A 20 22.76 4.76 -10.89
CA LYS A 20 22.52 6.20 -11.13
C LYS A 20 21.05 6.53 -11.38
N LYS A 21 20.33 5.61 -11.99
CA LYS A 21 18.93 5.83 -12.39
C LYS A 21 18.05 4.72 -11.88
N TRP A 22 17.13 5.10 -11.01
CA TRP A 22 16.18 4.20 -10.39
C TRP A 22 14.89 4.93 -10.03
N ASP A 23 13.81 4.19 -9.96
CA ASP A 23 12.60 4.60 -9.25
C ASP A 23 12.00 3.44 -8.48
N TYR A 24 11.06 3.77 -7.63
CA TYR A 24 10.25 2.75 -6.99
C TYR A 24 8.81 3.21 -6.78
N GLY A 25 7.91 2.22 -6.79
CA GLY A 25 6.56 2.31 -6.26
C GLY A 25 6.41 1.41 -5.04
N ALA A 26 5.84 1.92 -3.96
CA ALA A 26 5.51 1.12 -2.80
C ALA A 26 4.02 1.19 -2.49
N SER A 27 3.47 0.09 -1.99
CA SER A 27 2.08 -0.01 -1.54
C SER A 27 2.04 -0.70 -0.18
N PHE A 28 1.35 -0.06 0.77
CA PHE A 28 1.11 -0.58 2.13
C PHE A 28 -0.39 -0.64 2.36
N SER A 29 -0.90 -1.73 2.89
CA SER A 29 -2.29 -1.82 3.33
C SER A 29 -2.42 -2.53 4.67
N ASN A 30 -3.39 -2.05 5.46
CA ASN A 30 -3.88 -2.69 6.67
C ASN A 30 -5.39 -2.81 6.52
N ASP A 31 -5.88 -4.05 6.57
CA ASP A 31 -7.28 -4.36 6.36
C ASP A 31 -7.82 -5.12 7.57
N TYR A 32 -8.96 -4.67 8.08
CA TYR A 32 -9.71 -5.32 9.13
C TYR A 32 -11.12 -5.58 8.64
N SER A 33 -11.67 -6.76 8.91
CA SER A 33 -13.06 -7.05 8.59
C SER A 33 -13.68 -7.98 9.62
N VAL A 34 -14.97 -7.79 9.87
CA VAL A 34 -15.77 -8.58 10.79
C VAL A 34 -17.07 -9.00 10.12
N GLN A 35 -17.57 -10.17 10.48
CA GLN A 35 -18.91 -10.66 10.18
C GLN A 35 -19.54 -11.21 11.46
N VAL A 36 -20.85 -11.07 11.59
CA VAL A 36 -21.62 -11.60 12.71
C VAL A 36 -22.72 -12.54 12.23
N ASP A 37 -23.20 -13.37 13.13
CA ASP A 37 -24.40 -14.19 12.94
C ASP A 37 -25.11 -14.29 14.29
N LYS A 38 -26.32 -13.76 14.36
CA LYS A 38 -27.16 -13.73 15.58
C LYS A 38 -26.43 -13.14 16.79
N GLY A 39 -25.74 -12.04 16.59
CA GLY A 39 -24.95 -11.34 17.63
C GLY A 39 -23.59 -11.97 17.93
N GLU A 40 -23.27 -13.13 17.40
CA GLU A 40 -21.97 -13.78 17.60
C GLU A 40 -20.99 -13.49 16.47
N ALA A 41 -19.69 -13.44 16.80
CA ALA A 41 -18.66 -13.24 15.80
C ALA A 41 -18.54 -14.45 14.88
N LYS A 42 -18.90 -14.30 13.60
CA LYS A 42 -18.78 -15.36 12.58
C LYS A 42 -17.40 -15.39 11.93
N GLN A 43 -16.85 -14.22 11.63
CA GLN A 43 -15.53 -14.09 11.01
C GLN A 43 -14.85 -12.81 11.47
N LEU A 44 -13.57 -12.94 11.80
CA LEU A 44 -12.66 -11.84 12.11
C LEU A 44 -11.42 -11.98 11.23
N LYS A 45 -11.09 -10.96 10.46
CA LYS A 45 -9.89 -10.94 9.61
C LYS A 45 -9.08 -9.70 9.89
N ALA A 46 -7.76 -9.87 9.95
CA ALA A 46 -6.78 -8.79 9.91
C ALA A 46 -5.71 -9.17 8.90
N SER A 47 -5.34 -8.25 8.02
CA SER A 47 -4.21 -8.45 7.12
C SER A 47 -3.37 -7.19 7.01
N GLN A 48 -2.06 -7.39 6.88
CA GLN A 48 -1.11 -6.35 6.56
C GLN A 48 -0.32 -6.78 5.34
N LYS A 49 -0.26 -5.91 4.34
CA LYS A 49 0.47 -6.17 3.10
C LYS A 49 1.40 -5.00 2.79
N GLN A 50 2.56 -5.34 2.27
CA GLN A 50 3.52 -4.37 1.77
C GLN A 50 4.15 -4.92 0.50
N ILE A 51 4.28 -4.06 -0.49
CA ILE A 51 4.87 -4.40 -1.78
C ILE A 51 5.75 -3.21 -2.19
N LEU A 52 6.97 -3.53 -2.59
CA LEU A 52 7.94 -2.59 -3.13
C LEU A 52 8.34 -3.07 -4.52
N THR A 53 8.06 -2.28 -5.54
CA THR A 53 8.51 -2.52 -6.93
C THR A 53 9.59 -1.50 -7.26
N ILE A 54 10.77 -1.98 -7.60
CA ILE A 54 11.94 -1.16 -7.95
C ILE A 54 12.25 -1.33 -9.42
N ARG A 55 12.52 -0.24 -10.12
CA ARG A 55 13.07 -0.21 -11.47
C ARG A 55 14.46 0.40 -11.45
N VAL A 56 15.35 -0.21 -12.20
CA VAL A 56 16.73 0.27 -12.37
C VAL A 56 17.02 0.34 -13.87
N TRP A 57 17.65 1.40 -14.30
CA TRP A 57 18.17 1.54 -15.68
C TRP A 57 19.69 1.39 -15.69
N ASN A 58 20.18 0.49 -16.53
CA ASN A 58 21.61 0.30 -16.72
C ASN A 58 22.19 1.38 -17.65
N GLN A 59 23.50 1.33 -17.91
CA GLN A 59 24.20 2.29 -18.75
C GLN A 59 23.71 2.32 -20.22
N SER A 60 23.12 1.24 -20.69
CA SER A 60 22.51 1.14 -22.03
C SER A 60 21.04 1.59 -22.04
N ASN A 61 20.53 2.16 -20.95
CA ASN A 61 19.13 2.54 -20.75
C ASN A 61 18.13 1.38 -20.85
N LEU A 62 18.60 0.15 -20.62
CA LEU A 62 17.71 -1.00 -20.47
C LEU A 62 17.18 -1.02 -19.04
N VAL A 63 15.88 -1.34 -18.90
CA VAL A 63 15.20 -1.35 -17.59
C VAL A 63 15.06 -2.75 -17.06
N GLY A 64 15.45 -2.93 -15.79
CA GLY A 64 15.14 -4.11 -15.00
C GLY A 64 14.19 -3.79 -13.88
N ILE A 65 13.31 -4.73 -13.56
CA ILE A 65 12.24 -4.57 -12.57
C ILE A 65 12.29 -5.72 -11.58
N THR A 66 12.13 -5.38 -10.29
CA THR A 66 11.99 -6.37 -9.22
C THR A 66 10.89 -5.94 -8.26
N THR A 67 10.12 -6.90 -7.79
CA THR A 67 9.10 -6.70 -6.76
C THR A 67 9.45 -7.53 -5.52
N THR A 68 9.34 -6.93 -4.34
CA THR A 68 9.57 -7.59 -3.05
C THR A 68 8.58 -7.13 -1.99
N SER A 69 8.29 -7.99 -1.02
CA SER A 69 7.60 -7.65 0.22
C SER A 69 8.57 -7.39 1.39
N ASP A 70 9.85 -7.71 1.20
CA ASP A 70 10.90 -7.47 2.20
C ASP A 70 11.44 -6.05 2.06
N ILE A 71 11.02 -5.17 2.95
CA ILE A 71 11.45 -3.76 3.03
C ILE A 71 12.56 -3.52 4.04
N SER A 72 13.21 -4.59 4.55
CA SER A 72 14.42 -4.45 5.33
C SER A 72 15.57 -3.91 4.49
N GLU A 73 16.61 -3.37 5.12
CA GLU A 73 17.79 -2.86 4.42
C GLU A 73 18.41 -3.93 3.50
N SER A 74 18.50 -5.18 3.99
CA SER A 74 19.01 -6.32 3.21
C SER A 74 18.08 -6.67 2.04
N GLY A 75 16.76 -6.66 2.26
CA GLY A 75 15.75 -6.93 1.23
C GLY A 75 15.78 -5.88 0.12
N ILE A 76 15.85 -4.61 0.47
CA ILE A 76 15.97 -3.48 -0.48
C ILE A 76 17.25 -3.62 -1.31
N LYS A 77 18.39 -3.87 -0.66
CA LYS A 77 19.68 -4.05 -1.36
C LYS A 77 19.65 -5.24 -2.31
N LYS A 78 19.03 -6.36 -1.89
CA LYS A 78 18.85 -7.54 -2.75
C LYS A 78 17.95 -7.22 -3.94
N ALA A 79 16.84 -6.52 -3.72
CA ALA A 79 15.90 -6.14 -4.79
C ALA A 79 16.56 -5.22 -5.82
N LEU A 80 17.33 -4.21 -5.39
CA LEU A 80 18.10 -3.35 -6.29
C LEU A 80 19.11 -4.14 -7.14
N LYS A 81 19.86 -5.07 -6.53
CA LYS A 81 20.79 -5.93 -7.27
C LYS A 81 20.06 -6.78 -8.32
N GLN A 82 18.93 -7.37 -7.96
CA GLN A 82 18.14 -8.18 -8.88
C GLN A 82 17.56 -7.34 -10.03
N ALA A 83 17.06 -6.14 -9.74
CA ALA A 83 16.60 -5.22 -10.78
C ALA A 83 17.73 -4.83 -11.73
N ASN A 84 18.94 -4.58 -11.20
CA ASN A 84 20.11 -4.27 -12.03
C ASN A 84 20.49 -5.45 -12.94
N ILE A 85 20.56 -6.68 -12.41
CA ILE A 85 20.83 -7.88 -13.22
C ILE A 85 19.73 -8.07 -14.28
N ALA A 86 18.46 -7.88 -13.90
CA ALA A 86 17.35 -8.00 -14.84
C ALA A 86 17.41 -6.96 -15.98
N SER A 87 18.04 -5.79 -15.75
CA SER A 87 18.20 -4.77 -16.79
C SER A 87 19.06 -5.20 -17.95
N ASP A 88 19.97 -6.14 -17.76
CA ASP A 88 20.83 -6.68 -18.86
C ASP A 88 20.01 -7.44 -19.92
N PHE A 89 18.82 -7.90 -19.54
CA PHE A 89 17.86 -8.60 -20.40
C PHE A 89 16.62 -7.73 -20.73
N GLY A 90 16.65 -6.48 -20.33
CA GLY A 90 15.54 -5.55 -20.48
C GLY A 90 15.36 -5.04 -21.91
N ASN A 91 14.19 -4.47 -22.17
CA ASN A 91 13.94 -3.75 -23.41
C ASN A 91 14.37 -2.28 -23.29
N LYS A 92 14.81 -1.71 -24.40
CA LYS A 92 15.10 -0.29 -24.48
C LYS A 92 13.79 0.48 -24.33
N ASN A 93 13.69 1.28 -23.28
CA ASN A 93 12.53 2.13 -23.09
C ASN A 93 12.68 3.40 -23.92
N GLU A 94 11.64 3.79 -24.66
CA GLU A 94 11.64 5.01 -25.49
C GLU A 94 11.81 6.27 -24.64
N SER A 95 11.28 6.29 -23.42
CA SER A 95 11.47 7.39 -22.47
C SER A 95 12.59 7.07 -21.49
N THR A 96 13.73 7.71 -21.69
CA THR A 96 14.92 7.54 -20.83
C THR A 96 14.96 8.53 -19.67
N GLU A 97 14.08 9.52 -19.63
CA GLU A 97 14.12 10.59 -18.64
C GLU A 97 12.87 10.62 -17.76
N PHE A 98 13.08 10.97 -16.49
CA PHE A 98 11.95 11.26 -15.61
C PHE A 98 11.36 12.64 -15.94
N SER A 99 10.05 12.76 -15.82
CA SER A 99 9.40 14.07 -16.04
C SER A 99 9.93 15.11 -15.05
N PRO A 100 10.42 16.27 -15.51
CA PRO A 100 10.86 17.36 -14.63
C PRO A 100 9.72 17.84 -13.71
N LEU A 101 8.46 17.76 -14.15
CA LEU A 101 7.28 18.10 -13.36
C LEU A 101 7.06 17.16 -12.16
N ALA A 102 7.71 16.01 -12.13
CA ALA A 102 7.61 15.07 -11.01
C ALA A 102 8.19 15.63 -9.70
N LYS A 103 9.03 16.66 -9.76
CA LYS A 103 9.61 17.34 -8.59
C LYS A 103 8.75 18.50 -8.08
N ASP A 104 7.83 19.02 -8.90
CA ASP A 104 7.08 20.22 -8.57
C ASP A 104 6.18 19.99 -7.36
N PRO A 105 6.05 20.99 -6.47
CA PRO A 105 5.14 20.89 -5.34
C PRO A 105 3.70 20.71 -5.83
N ILE A 106 3.03 19.69 -5.31
CA ILE A 106 1.61 19.49 -5.57
C ILE A 106 0.84 20.13 -4.42
N LYS A 107 -0.10 21.03 -4.75
CA LYS A 107 -1.09 21.51 -3.78
C LYS A 107 -2.07 20.38 -3.49
N VAL A 108 -1.78 19.58 -2.48
CA VAL A 108 -2.67 18.51 -2.01
C VAL A 108 -3.51 19.05 -0.87
N LYS A 109 -4.82 18.87 -0.93
CA LYS A 109 -5.67 19.09 0.24
C LYS A 109 -5.31 18.02 1.27
N GLU A 110 -4.79 18.43 2.43
CA GLU A 110 -4.47 17.50 3.50
C GLU A 110 -5.73 16.74 3.93
N VAL A 111 -5.72 15.44 3.70
CA VAL A 111 -6.73 14.54 4.26
C VAL A 111 -6.22 14.09 5.63
N LYS A 112 -6.97 14.43 6.69
CA LYS A 112 -6.62 13.97 8.04
C LYS A 112 -6.53 12.45 8.05
N LYS A 113 -5.35 11.93 8.37
CA LYS A 113 -5.16 10.50 8.62
C LYS A 113 -6.03 10.09 9.81
N ARG A 114 -6.91 9.14 9.62
CA ARG A 114 -7.67 8.54 10.73
C ARG A 114 -6.98 7.25 11.15
N ASN A 115 -6.82 7.09 12.46
CA ASN A 115 -6.35 5.82 12.98
C ASN A 115 -7.44 4.77 12.83
N PRO A 116 -7.08 3.52 12.50
CA PRO A 116 -8.03 2.41 12.49
C PRO A 116 -8.73 2.27 13.84
N VAL A 117 -10.03 2.01 13.81
CA VAL A 117 -10.80 1.80 15.06
C VAL A 117 -10.57 0.40 15.64
N GLY A 118 -10.12 -0.54 14.82
CA GLY A 118 -9.75 -1.90 15.21
C GLY A 118 -10.93 -2.86 15.31
N ILE A 119 -10.61 -4.15 15.29
CA ILE A 119 -11.59 -5.26 15.19
C ILE A 119 -12.66 -5.22 16.29
N LYS A 120 -12.28 -4.93 17.55
CA LYS A 120 -13.26 -4.88 18.66
C LYS A 120 -14.36 -3.84 18.42
N LYS A 121 -13.99 -2.65 17.97
CA LYS A 121 -14.97 -1.59 17.68
C LYS A 121 -15.81 -1.92 16.45
N LEU A 122 -15.20 -2.47 15.39
CA LEU A 122 -15.93 -2.93 14.21
C LEU A 122 -16.98 -3.99 14.59
N LEU A 123 -16.61 -4.96 15.43
CA LEU A 123 -17.52 -6.00 15.88
C LEU A 123 -18.70 -5.43 16.69
N THR A 124 -18.43 -4.50 17.62
CA THR A 124 -19.49 -3.83 18.38
C THR A 124 -20.48 -3.12 17.46
N VAL A 125 -19.96 -2.31 16.51
CA VAL A 125 -20.80 -1.54 15.58
C VAL A 125 -21.64 -2.47 14.69
N LEU A 126 -21.07 -3.57 14.20
CA LEU A 126 -21.77 -4.50 13.33
C LEU A 126 -22.87 -5.25 14.10
N ARG A 127 -22.64 -5.65 15.34
CA ARG A 127 -23.65 -6.24 16.23
C ARG A 127 -24.83 -5.30 16.46
N GLU A 128 -24.54 -4.05 16.78
CA GLU A 128 -25.57 -3.01 16.95
C GLU A 128 -26.39 -2.80 15.66
N ALA A 129 -25.73 -2.84 14.50
CA ALA A 129 -26.38 -2.68 13.20
C ALA A 129 -27.28 -3.89 12.87
N GLU A 130 -26.82 -5.13 13.15
CA GLU A 130 -27.61 -6.34 12.98
C GLU A 130 -28.88 -6.31 13.84
N VAL A 131 -28.76 -5.97 15.14
CA VAL A 131 -29.89 -5.86 16.06
C VAL A 131 -30.91 -4.84 15.55
N LYS A 132 -30.47 -3.63 15.20
CA LYS A 132 -31.35 -2.58 14.68
C LYS A 132 -32.08 -2.99 13.40
N LEU A 133 -31.42 -3.74 12.52
CA LEU A 133 -32.05 -4.23 11.30
C LEU A 133 -33.12 -5.30 11.61
N LEU A 134 -32.83 -6.25 12.51
CA LEU A 134 -33.78 -7.29 12.94
C LEU A 134 -34.99 -6.68 13.63
N GLU A 135 -34.82 -5.62 14.41
CA GLU A 135 -35.91 -4.90 15.10
C GLU A 135 -36.71 -3.97 14.18
N SER A 136 -36.20 -3.64 13.01
CA SER A 136 -36.84 -2.66 12.12
C SER A 136 -38.14 -3.15 11.49
N HIS A 137 -38.34 -4.47 11.33
CA HIS A 137 -39.54 -5.05 10.79
C HIS A 137 -39.65 -6.53 11.16
N GLU A 138 -40.89 -6.98 11.55
CA GLU A 138 -41.16 -8.35 11.99
C GLU A 138 -40.85 -9.43 10.93
N SER A 139 -40.90 -9.11 9.66
CA SER A 139 -40.59 -10.03 8.56
C SER A 139 -39.07 -10.27 8.39
N ILE A 140 -38.21 -9.47 8.99
CA ILE A 140 -36.77 -9.69 8.95
C ILE A 140 -36.40 -10.68 10.05
N LYS A 141 -36.08 -11.91 9.68
CA LYS A 141 -35.77 -12.99 10.63
C LYS A 141 -34.27 -13.28 10.77
N SER A 142 -33.47 -12.84 9.82
CA SER A 142 -32.00 -13.03 9.84
C SER A 142 -31.31 -12.07 8.93
N VAL A 143 -30.00 -11.84 9.17
CA VAL A 143 -29.10 -11.04 8.35
C VAL A 143 -27.88 -11.92 7.98
N PRO A 144 -28.05 -12.92 7.09
CA PRO A 144 -27.04 -13.96 6.85
C PRO A 144 -25.80 -13.44 6.16
N TYR A 145 -25.92 -12.35 5.40
CA TYR A 145 -24.84 -11.70 4.68
C TYR A 145 -24.64 -10.29 5.21
N ASN A 146 -23.70 -10.15 6.12
CA ASN A 146 -23.34 -8.86 6.68
C ASN A 146 -21.83 -8.72 6.79
N GLY A 147 -21.37 -7.50 6.95
CA GLY A 147 -19.96 -7.25 7.20
C GLY A 147 -19.66 -5.77 7.42
N LEU A 148 -18.65 -5.55 8.22
CA LEU A 148 -18.04 -4.25 8.42
C LEU A 148 -16.53 -4.38 8.24
N SER A 149 -15.99 -3.60 7.33
CA SER A 149 -14.55 -3.57 7.07
C SER A 149 -14.00 -2.16 7.16
N GLU A 150 -12.74 -2.09 7.55
CA GLU A 150 -11.93 -0.88 7.53
C GLU A 150 -10.62 -1.21 6.82
N SER A 151 -10.27 -0.38 5.85
CA SER A 151 -9.02 -0.49 5.10
C SER A 151 -8.27 0.82 5.16
N PHE A 152 -6.98 0.74 5.41
CA PHE A 152 -6.03 1.82 5.24
C PHE A 152 -5.01 1.41 4.19
N PHE A 153 -4.75 2.29 3.23
CA PHE A 153 -3.66 2.07 2.31
C PHE A 153 -2.84 3.34 2.07
N GLU A 154 -1.57 3.14 1.77
CA GLU A 154 -0.63 4.18 1.37
C GLU A 154 0.10 3.72 0.12
N ARG A 155 0.25 4.64 -0.84
CA ARG A 155 1.10 4.47 -2.02
C ARG A 155 2.18 5.53 -2.02
N VAL A 156 3.36 5.11 -2.42
CA VAL A 156 4.53 5.98 -2.50
C VAL A 156 5.20 5.78 -3.84
N TYR A 157 5.68 6.86 -4.41
CA TYR A 157 6.58 6.87 -5.55
C TYR A 157 7.76 7.79 -5.26
N ALA A 158 8.96 7.35 -5.59
CA ALA A 158 10.13 8.23 -5.62
C ALA A 158 11.11 7.77 -6.70
N ASN A 159 12.01 8.67 -7.11
CA ASN A 159 13.04 8.39 -8.09
C ASN A 159 14.40 9.02 -7.74
N SER A 160 15.43 8.61 -8.47
CA SER A 160 16.80 9.10 -8.31
C SER A 160 16.96 10.60 -8.58
N ASP A 161 16.00 11.22 -9.28
CA ASP A 161 16.01 12.66 -9.57
C ASP A 161 15.43 13.52 -8.44
N GLY A 162 15.01 12.91 -7.32
CA GLY A 162 14.49 13.60 -6.14
C GLY A 162 12.96 13.79 -6.14
N ALA A 163 12.22 13.22 -7.08
CA ALA A 163 10.77 13.20 -6.97
C ALA A 163 10.34 12.31 -5.80
N PHE A 164 9.35 12.79 -5.02
CA PHE A 164 8.70 12.04 -3.96
C PHE A 164 7.21 12.35 -3.97
N ARG A 165 6.39 11.32 -4.04
CA ARG A 165 4.94 11.41 -3.99
C ARG A 165 4.38 10.36 -3.06
N SER A 166 3.45 10.74 -2.22
CA SER A 166 2.71 9.79 -1.37
C SER A 166 1.23 10.11 -1.37
N TYR A 167 0.44 9.06 -1.32
CA TYR A 167 -1.02 9.14 -1.22
C TYR A 167 -1.50 8.11 -0.20
N SER A 168 -2.35 8.52 0.71
CA SER A 168 -2.97 7.62 1.68
C SER A 168 -4.49 7.81 1.71
N LYS A 169 -5.21 6.71 1.93
CA LYS A 169 -6.67 6.70 2.05
C LYS A 169 -7.10 5.72 3.13
N SER A 170 -8.13 6.11 3.89
CA SER A 170 -8.89 5.21 4.76
C SER A 170 -10.28 5.03 4.18
N GLN A 171 -10.81 3.82 4.26
CA GLN A 171 -12.15 3.47 3.79
C GLN A 171 -12.80 2.54 4.79
N ALA A 172 -14.09 2.75 5.08
CA ALA A 172 -14.92 1.80 5.79
C ALA A 172 -16.11 1.41 4.91
N VAL A 173 -16.48 0.14 4.95
CA VAL A 173 -17.61 -0.41 4.19
C VAL A 173 -18.46 -1.25 5.14
N LEU A 174 -19.73 -0.89 5.26
CA LEU A 174 -20.76 -1.64 5.96
C LEU A 174 -21.75 -2.18 4.93
N TYR A 175 -22.13 -3.44 5.07
CA TYR A 175 -23.26 -4.05 4.35
C TYR A 175 -24.03 -4.97 5.30
N LEU A 176 -25.36 -5.00 5.11
CA LEU A 176 -26.32 -5.78 5.87
C LEU A 176 -27.32 -6.41 4.89
#